data_5ab741515eeb072ea06fbcf73800b69b
#
_entry.id   5ab741515eeb072ea06fbcf73800b69b
#
_cell.length_a   1.000
_cell.length_b   1.000
_cell.length_c   1.000
_cell.angle_alpha   90.00
_cell.angle_beta   90.00
_cell.angle_gamma   90.00
#
_symmetry.space_group_name_H-M   'P 1'
#
loop_
_entity.id
_entity.type
_entity.pdbx_description
1 polymer ?
#
loop_
_entity_poly.entity_id
_entity_poly.type
_entity_poly.pdbx_seq_one_letter_code
_entity_poly.pdbx_strand_id
1 'polypeptide(L)'
;MHIYIYIKMETMNKNQLLEKCKELGIVKCSSKNKSELMQLIHSKTTTTLEPTTTTTTTTTATTTNPLRMIDLFAGTGAFTLAFHETNAVDIVFGNDMVEHSKQIYDTNFNHKLTLKDLNDLKVEDIPMHDILTGGFPCQPFSIAGLQEGFNDERSNVFWKILSIIDHHQPRCVILENVKNLVTHDECKTFNTIKSNLESRGYHICHKVLNTADITGIPQHRERIYIVCLKSKSAFDQFNLNFPKIEKKKIGDFLEASVPSKYYYTNKSSTWNLVEASVVKKDTIYQYRRVYVRENKSSECPTLTANMGEGGHNVPIILDSHGIRKLTPRECFNFQGFPSSYKLPALSDSKLYKLAGNAVSVPVVKLIANRIIPLLQLE
;
A
#
# COMPACT_ATOMS: atom_id res chain seq x y z
N MET A 1 -12.43 -0.88 -17.64
CA MET A 1 -12.44 -1.42 -19.01
C MET A 1 -11.03 -1.49 -19.61
N HIS A 2 -10.19 -0.45 -19.54
CA HIS A 2 -8.83 -0.46 -20.15
C HIS A 2 -7.89 -1.51 -19.55
N ILE A 3 -7.87 -1.70 -18.24
CA ILE A 3 -7.01 -2.69 -17.55
C ILE A 3 -7.45 -4.14 -17.88
N TYR A 4 -8.74 -4.39 -17.97
CA TYR A 4 -9.27 -5.70 -18.37
C TYR A 4 -8.90 -6.07 -19.80
N ILE A 5 -8.92 -5.09 -20.71
CA ILE A 5 -8.48 -5.26 -22.11
C ILE A 5 -6.98 -5.54 -22.15
N TYR A 6 -6.18 -4.85 -21.36
CA TYR A 6 -4.72 -5.05 -21.30
C TYR A 6 -4.34 -6.44 -20.75
N ILE A 7 -4.95 -6.87 -19.65
CA ILE A 7 -4.73 -8.21 -19.05
C ILE A 7 -5.17 -9.31 -20.05
N LYS A 8 -6.29 -9.11 -20.73
CA LYS A 8 -6.76 -10.07 -21.76
C LYS A 8 -5.81 -10.12 -22.96
N MET A 9 -5.19 -9.01 -23.34
CA MET A 9 -4.20 -8.97 -24.43
C MET A 9 -2.88 -9.66 -24.07
N GLU A 10 -2.47 -9.65 -22.79
CA GLU A 10 -1.27 -10.37 -22.35
C GLU A 10 -1.38 -11.89 -22.51
N THR A 11 -2.59 -12.43 -22.38
CA THR A 11 -2.85 -13.86 -22.60
C THR A 11 -3.00 -14.25 -24.07
N MET A 12 -3.15 -13.29 -24.97
CA MET A 12 -3.33 -13.52 -26.41
C MET A 12 -2.00 -13.83 -27.12
N ASN A 13 -2.02 -14.76 -28.05
CA ASN A 13 -0.88 -14.98 -28.95
C ASN A 13 -0.83 -13.93 -30.07
N LYS A 14 0.29 -13.91 -30.84
CA LYS A 14 0.49 -12.92 -31.89
C LYS A 14 -0.63 -12.91 -32.95
N ASN A 15 -1.14 -14.08 -33.32
CA ASN A 15 -2.20 -14.19 -34.35
C ASN A 15 -3.52 -13.59 -33.84
N GLN A 16 -3.88 -13.82 -32.60
CA GLN A 16 -5.07 -13.24 -31.98
C GLN A 16 -4.99 -11.71 -31.87
N LEU A 17 -3.78 -11.17 -31.59
CA LEU A 17 -3.56 -9.72 -31.59
C LEU A 17 -3.62 -9.11 -32.97
N LEU A 18 -3.14 -9.81 -34.01
CA LEU A 18 -3.26 -9.37 -35.39
C LEU A 18 -4.73 -9.36 -35.87
N GLU A 19 -5.51 -10.33 -35.44
CA GLU A 19 -6.95 -10.36 -35.70
C GLU A 19 -7.66 -9.19 -35.03
N LYS A 20 -7.30 -8.89 -33.80
CA LYS A 20 -7.81 -7.73 -33.07
C LYS A 20 -7.40 -6.39 -33.68
N CYS A 21 -6.21 -6.29 -34.24
CA CYS A 21 -5.81 -5.13 -35.06
C CYS A 21 -6.68 -4.95 -36.30
N LYS A 22 -7.05 -6.04 -36.98
CA LYS A 22 -7.96 -5.99 -38.13
C LYS A 22 -9.35 -5.51 -37.72
N GLU A 23 -9.92 -6.05 -36.64
CA GLU A 23 -11.21 -5.61 -36.08
C GLU A 23 -11.25 -4.10 -35.78
N LEU A 24 -10.14 -3.55 -35.34
CA LEU A 24 -9.99 -2.13 -35.00
C LEU A 24 -9.54 -1.24 -36.15
N GLY A 25 -9.44 -1.79 -37.37
CA GLY A 25 -9.02 -1.07 -38.57
C GLY A 25 -7.57 -0.55 -38.49
N ILE A 26 -6.69 -1.22 -37.76
CA ILE A 26 -5.27 -0.87 -37.65
C ILE A 26 -4.52 -1.54 -38.79
N VAL A 27 -3.97 -0.74 -39.70
CA VAL A 27 -3.21 -1.21 -40.86
C VAL A 27 -1.70 -1.31 -40.57
N LYS A 28 -0.97 -2.08 -41.40
CA LYS A 28 0.49 -2.29 -41.31
C LYS A 28 0.96 -2.94 -39.98
N CYS A 29 0.20 -3.93 -39.48
CA CYS A 29 0.49 -4.63 -38.20
C CYS A 29 1.29 -5.92 -38.41
N SER A 30 1.33 -6.52 -39.61
CA SER A 30 1.84 -7.89 -39.86
C SER A 30 3.32 -8.08 -39.48
N SER A 31 4.15 -7.04 -39.61
CA SER A 31 5.58 -7.07 -39.31
C SER A 31 5.90 -6.80 -37.83
N LYS A 32 4.89 -6.46 -37.01
CA LYS A 32 5.07 -6.02 -35.62
C LYS A 32 5.20 -7.18 -34.63
N ASN A 33 5.97 -6.98 -33.55
CA ASN A 33 6.06 -7.93 -32.45
C ASN A 33 4.85 -7.83 -31.51
N LYS A 34 4.74 -8.76 -30.56
CA LYS A 34 3.60 -8.84 -29.63
C LYS A 34 3.40 -7.54 -28.83
N SER A 35 4.47 -6.96 -28.32
CA SER A 35 4.44 -5.74 -27.51
C SER A 35 3.97 -4.52 -28.32
N GLU A 36 4.46 -4.38 -29.55
CA GLU A 36 4.05 -3.30 -30.47
C GLU A 36 2.58 -3.43 -30.89
N LEU A 37 2.08 -4.64 -31.10
CA LEU A 37 0.65 -4.87 -31.40
C LEU A 37 -0.25 -4.48 -30.24
N MET A 38 0.13 -4.81 -29.02
CA MET A 38 -0.59 -4.41 -27.80
C MET A 38 -0.63 -2.89 -27.64
N GLN A 39 0.47 -2.19 -27.91
CA GLN A 39 0.53 -0.72 -27.86
C GLN A 39 -0.36 -0.07 -28.93
N LEU A 40 -0.37 -0.59 -30.15
CA LEU A 40 -1.23 -0.09 -31.25
C LEU A 40 -2.71 -0.28 -30.96
N ILE A 41 -3.10 -1.42 -30.41
CA ILE A 41 -4.48 -1.68 -30.01
C ILE A 41 -4.87 -0.73 -28.86
N HIS A 42 -4.00 -0.52 -27.90
CA HIS A 42 -4.24 0.39 -26.79
C HIS A 42 -4.40 1.84 -27.24
N SER A 43 -3.49 2.35 -28.09
CA SER A 43 -3.56 3.72 -28.61
C SER A 43 -4.83 3.96 -29.44
N LYS A 44 -5.24 2.99 -30.26
CA LYS A 44 -6.45 3.13 -31.09
C LYS A 44 -7.74 3.11 -30.26
N THR A 45 -7.80 2.30 -29.20
CA THR A 45 -8.94 2.29 -28.27
C THR A 45 -9.02 3.55 -27.41
N THR A 46 -7.91 4.27 -27.20
CA THR A 46 -7.86 5.53 -26.45
C THR A 46 -8.24 6.75 -27.32
N THR A 47 -7.96 6.71 -28.63
CA THR A 47 -8.19 7.85 -29.55
C THR A 47 -9.64 7.95 -30.05
N THR A 48 -10.50 6.98 -29.75
CA THR A 48 -11.91 6.98 -30.19
C THR A 48 -12.85 7.74 -29.24
N LEU A 49 -12.31 8.53 -28.32
CA LEU A 49 -13.09 9.30 -27.34
C LEU A 49 -12.71 10.78 -27.34
N GLU A 50 -12.80 11.47 -28.52
CA GLU A 50 -13.00 12.91 -28.54
C GLU A 50 -14.37 13.25 -29.16
N PRO A 51 -15.13 14.23 -28.63
CA PRO A 51 -16.54 14.40 -28.93
C PRO A 51 -16.73 15.24 -30.19
N THR A 52 -17.31 14.68 -31.24
CA THR A 52 -18.00 15.43 -32.30
C THR A 52 -19.50 15.41 -32.03
N THR A 53 -20.06 16.56 -32.04
CA THR A 53 -21.43 16.97 -31.72
C THR A 53 -22.53 16.24 -32.50
N THR A 54 -23.63 15.90 -31.80
CA THR A 54 -25.02 15.75 -32.26
C THR A 54 -25.39 14.45 -32.97
N THR A 55 -26.00 13.54 -32.27
CA THR A 55 -27.35 13.02 -32.49
C THR A 55 -27.78 12.12 -31.30
N THR A 56 -28.93 12.40 -30.77
CA THR A 56 -29.57 11.77 -29.63
C THR A 56 -29.82 10.28 -29.87
N THR A 57 -29.07 9.44 -29.18
CA THR A 57 -29.49 8.06 -28.91
C THR A 57 -29.20 7.80 -27.43
N THR A 58 -30.26 7.67 -26.67
CA THR A 58 -30.28 7.45 -25.23
C THR A 58 -29.64 6.10 -24.91
N THR A 59 -28.32 6.10 -24.70
CA THR A 59 -27.63 5.00 -24.05
C THR A 59 -27.50 5.38 -22.58
N THR A 60 -28.29 4.77 -21.73
CA THR A 60 -28.19 4.89 -20.27
C THR A 60 -26.76 4.44 -19.85
N ALA A 61 -25.86 5.40 -19.77
CA ALA A 61 -24.65 5.25 -18.99
C ALA A 61 -25.10 5.14 -17.52
N THR A 62 -25.07 3.96 -16.97
CA THR A 62 -25.20 3.76 -15.52
C THR A 62 -24.00 4.49 -14.89
N THR A 63 -24.25 5.72 -14.45
CA THR A 63 -23.34 6.44 -13.55
C THR A 63 -23.38 5.70 -12.21
N THR A 64 -22.54 4.68 -12.07
CA THR A 64 -22.33 4.08 -10.75
C THR A 64 -21.71 5.15 -9.87
N ASN A 65 -22.40 5.53 -8.79
CA ASN A 65 -21.81 6.43 -7.79
C ASN A 65 -20.47 5.84 -7.33
N PRO A 66 -19.44 6.69 -7.15
CA PRO A 66 -18.15 6.21 -6.66
C PRO A 66 -18.34 5.53 -5.29
N LEU A 67 -17.61 4.44 -5.08
CA LEU A 67 -17.58 3.75 -3.78
C LEU A 67 -17.01 4.69 -2.72
N ARG A 68 -17.61 4.73 -1.55
CA ARG A 68 -17.15 5.58 -0.44
C ARG A 68 -16.22 4.79 0.48
N MET A 69 -15.09 5.37 0.82
CA MET A 69 -14.08 4.72 1.64
C MET A 69 -13.69 5.57 2.85
N ILE A 70 -13.46 4.90 3.97
CA ILE A 70 -12.78 5.48 5.13
C ILE A 70 -11.43 4.81 5.35
N ASP A 71 -10.45 5.58 5.87
CA ASP A 71 -9.09 5.12 6.17
C ASP A 71 -8.77 5.38 7.64
N LEU A 72 -8.75 4.33 8.45
CA LEU A 72 -8.44 4.39 9.87
C LEU A 72 -6.95 4.13 10.10
N PHE A 73 -6.35 4.84 11.06
CA PHE A 73 -4.88 4.84 11.25
C PHE A 73 -4.15 5.24 9.98
N ALA A 74 -4.70 6.21 9.27
CA ALA A 74 -4.33 6.55 7.91
C ALA A 74 -2.85 6.92 7.74
N GLY A 75 -2.20 7.45 8.78
CA GLY A 75 -0.78 7.75 8.79
C GLY A 75 -0.37 8.64 7.61
N THR A 76 0.38 8.07 6.69
CA THR A 76 0.80 8.70 5.45
C THR A 76 -0.28 8.68 4.35
N GLY A 77 -1.44 8.11 4.60
CA GLY A 77 -2.48 7.92 3.58
C GLY A 77 -2.12 6.91 2.50
N ALA A 78 -1.40 5.85 2.83
CA ALA A 78 -1.01 4.83 1.86
C ALA A 78 -2.20 4.08 1.25
N PHE A 79 -3.21 3.72 2.07
CA PHE A 79 -4.47 3.17 1.59
C PHE A 79 -5.23 4.22 0.77
N THR A 80 -5.39 5.42 1.30
CA THR A 80 -6.00 6.56 0.62
C THR A 80 -5.41 6.78 -0.77
N LEU A 81 -4.07 6.84 -0.89
CA LEU A 81 -3.37 7.04 -2.16
C LEU A 81 -3.66 5.91 -3.15
N ALA A 82 -3.53 4.66 -2.70
CA ALA A 82 -3.70 3.50 -3.56
C ALA A 82 -5.13 3.39 -4.14
N PHE A 83 -6.14 3.74 -3.33
CA PHE A 83 -7.54 3.72 -3.77
C PHE A 83 -7.90 4.95 -4.59
N HIS A 84 -7.43 6.14 -4.21
CA HIS A 84 -7.64 7.37 -4.96
C HIS A 84 -7.12 7.28 -6.42
N GLU A 85 -5.96 6.64 -6.62
CA GLU A 85 -5.38 6.42 -7.96
C GLU A 85 -6.22 5.49 -8.85
N THR A 86 -7.25 4.86 -8.34
CA THR A 86 -8.17 4.04 -9.16
C THR A 86 -9.26 4.87 -9.83
N ASN A 87 -9.48 6.11 -9.39
CA ASN A 87 -10.57 7.02 -9.84
C ASN A 87 -11.98 6.42 -9.68
N ALA A 88 -12.16 5.40 -8.85
CA ALA A 88 -13.43 4.70 -8.64
C ALA A 88 -13.95 4.83 -7.20
N VAL A 89 -13.19 5.51 -6.32
CA VAL A 89 -13.45 5.56 -4.89
C VAL A 89 -13.31 6.99 -4.38
N ASP A 90 -14.31 7.46 -3.66
CA ASP A 90 -14.29 8.70 -2.89
C ASP A 90 -13.83 8.43 -1.46
N ILE A 91 -12.76 9.10 -1.04
CA ILE A 91 -12.29 9.04 0.34
C ILE A 91 -13.10 10.04 1.16
N VAL A 92 -14.01 9.53 1.99
CA VAL A 92 -14.95 10.38 2.74
C VAL A 92 -14.51 10.64 4.18
N PHE A 93 -13.52 9.88 4.68
CA PHE A 93 -13.01 10.05 6.03
C PHE A 93 -11.62 9.43 6.17
N GLY A 94 -10.71 10.12 6.87
CA GLY A 94 -9.41 9.61 7.30
C GLY A 94 -9.18 9.99 8.75
N ASN A 95 -8.63 9.06 9.54
CA ASN A 95 -8.36 9.28 10.96
C ASN A 95 -6.96 8.81 11.34
N ASP A 96 -6.29 9.58 12.15
CA ASP A 96 -5.07 9.22 12.88
C ASP A 96 -4.97 10.08 14.15
N MET A 97 -4.27 9.62 15.16
CA MET A 97 -4.05 10.39 16.40
C MET A 97 -2.74 11.18 16.41
N VAL A 98 -1.91 11.03 15.38
CA VAL A 98 -0.55 11.57 15.36
C VAL A 98 -0.47 12.84 14.53
N GLU A 99 -0.01 13.96 15.13
CA GLU A 99 0.05 15.27 14.49
C GLU A 99 0.88 15.28 13.19
N HIS A 100 2.02 14.61 13.13
CA HIS A 100 2.82 14.57 11.90
C HIS A 100 2.21 13.67 10.82
N SER A 101 1.34 12.72 11.18
CA SER A 101 0.49 12.00 10.23
C SER A 101 -0.50 12.96 9.56
N LYS A 102 -1.14 13.85 10.35
CA LYS A 102 -2.03 14.87 9.81
C LYS A 102 -1.29 15.82 8.86
N GLN A 103 -0.11 16.30 9.22
CA GLN A 103 0.65 17.24 8.41
C GLN A 103 1.01 16.65 7.03
N ILE A 104 1.46 15.40 6.97
CA ILE A 104 1.80 14.77 5.69
C ILE A 104 0.55 14.40 4.89
N TYR A 105 -0.51 13.93 5.54
CA TYR A 105 -1.77 13.60 4.91
C TYR A 105 -2.40 14.83 4.26
N ASP A 106 -2.58 15.90 5.02
CA ASP A 106 -3.20 17.17 4.57
C ASP A 106 -2.41 17.91 3.48
N THR A 107 -1.10 17.59 3.36
CA THR A 107 -0.24 18.10 2.28
C THR A 107 -0.51 17.41 0.95
N ASN A 108 -0.99 16.16 0.97
CA ASN A 108 -1.10 15.33 -0.21
C ASN A 108 -2.54 15.08 -0.67
N PHE A 109 -3.53 15.28 0.20
CA PHE A 109 -4.93 14.99 -0.11
C PHE A 109 -5.81 16.23 0.13
N ASN A 110 -6.83 16.39 -0.71
CA ASN A 110 -7.82 17.47 -0.55
C ASN A 110 -8.73 17.24 0.66
N HIS A 111 -9.03 15.98 0.94
CA HIS A 111 -9.72 15.54 2.13
C HIS A 111 -8.79 15.67 3.35
N LYS A 112 -9.27 16.25 4.43
CA LYS A 112 -8.46 16.52 5.63
C LYS A 112 -8.52 15.39 6.64
N LEU A 113 -7.38 15.06 7.23
CA LEU A 113 -7.30 14.04 8.27
C LEU A 113 -7.97 14.52 9.56
N THR A 114 -8.83 13.69 10.13
CA THR A 114 -9.37 13.88 11.48
C THR A 114 -8.32 13.45 12.50
N LEU A 115 -7.72 14.43 13.18
CA LEU A 115 -6.73 14.20 14.22
C LEU A 115 -7.43 13.92 15.56
N LYS A 116 -7.60 12.64 15.88
CA LYS A 116 -8.27 12.20 17.10
C LYS A 116 -7.93 10.73 17.40
N ASP A 117 -7.87 10.37 18.67
CA ASP A 117 -7.85 8.95 19.05
C ASP A 117 -9.14 8.29 18.53
N LEU A 118 -9.01 7.13 17.91
CA LEU A 118 -10.15 6.40 17.36
C LEU A 118 -11.18 6.06 18.45
N ASN A 119 -10.72 5.79 19.67
CA ASN A 119 -11.58 5.47 20.81
C ASN A 119 -12.50 6.63 21.20
N ASP A 120 -12.05 7.87 21.01
CA ASP A 120 -12.80 9.10 21.33
C ASP A 120 -13.79 9.51 20.24
N LEU A 121 -13.74 8.86 19.08
CA LEU A 121 -14.70 9.13 17.99
C LEU A 121 -16.04 8.46 18.32
N LYS A 122 -17.13 9.18 18.09
CA LYS A 122 -18.45 8.56 18.06
C LYS A 122 -18.65 7.89 16.71
N VAL A 123 -19.20 6.69 16.72
CA VAL A 123 -19.39 5.92 15.46
C VAL A 123 -20.37 6.64 14.52
N GLU A 124 -21.32 7.39 15.08
CA GLU A 124 -22.31 8.17 14.35
C GLU A 124 -21.71 9.37 13.62
N ASP A 125 -20.55 9.89 14.08
CA ASP A 125 -19.85 11.00 13.45
C ASP A 125 -19.02 10.55 12.22
N ILE A 126 -18.84 9.24 12.02
CA ILE A 126 -18.15 8.66 10.88
C ILE A 126 -19.12 8.57 9.69
N PRO A 127 -18.77 9.05 8.49
CA PRO A 127 -19.67 8.98 7.36
C PRO A 127 -19.98 7.54 6.92
N MET A 128 -21.18 7.32 6.35
CA MET A 128 -21.50 6.06 5.67
C MET A 128 -20.48 5.75 4.59
N HIS A 129 -20.07 4.49 4.47
CA HIS A 129 -19.02 4.06 3.57
C HIS A 129 -19.22 2.59 3.13
N ASP A 130 -18.71 2.28 1.94
CA ASP A 130 -18.69 0.93 1.37
C ASP A 130 -17.44 0.16 1.76
N ILE A 131 -16.31 0.88 1.93
CA ILE A 131 -15.00 0.30 2.19
C ILE A 131 -14.41 0.90 3.46
N LEU A 132 -13.98 0.05 4.37
CA LEU A 132 -13.18 0.41 5.54
C LEU A 132 -11.77 -0.15 5.38
N THR A 133 -10.77 0.72 5.49
CA THR A 133 -9.36 0.31 5.53
C THR A 133 -8.71 0.68 6.86
N GLY A 134 -7.69 -0.10 7.28
CA GLY A 134 -6.95 0.24 8.48
C GLY A 134 -5.69 -0.59 8.70
N GLY A 135 -4.56 0.09 8.89
CA GLY A 135 -3.32 -0.49 9.38
C GLY A 135 -3.26 -0.35 10.91
N PHE A 136 -3.99 -1.17 11.63
CA PHE A 136 -4.12 -1.02 13.07
C PHE A 136 -2.87 -1.50 13.83
N PRO A 137 -2.55 -0.90 15.01
CA PRO A 137 -1.36 -1.28 15.77
C PRO A 137 -1.45 -2.73 16.27
N CYS A 138 -0.33 -3.48 16.11
CA CYS A 138 -0.18 -4.81 16.67
C CYS A 138 0.15 -4.68 18.16
N GLN A 139 -0.86 -4.58 18.99
CA GLN A 139 -0.71 -4.70 20.44
C GLN A 139 -1.29 -6.03 20.91
N PRO A 140 -0.76 -6.66 21.97
CA PRO A 140 -1.29 -7.92 22.45
C PRO A 140 -2.76 -7.72 22.84
N PHE A 141 -3.62 -8.52 22.21
CA PHE A 141 -4.95 -8.75 22.76
C PHE A 141 -4.74 -9.53 24.05
N SER A 142 -4.74 -8.88 25.20
CA SER A 142 -4.82 -9.64 26.42
C SER A 142 -6.18 -10.30 26.50
N ILE A 143 -6.19 -11.64 26.55
CA ILE A 143 -7.43 -12.43 26.73
C ILE A 143 -8.08 -12.06 28.07
N ALA A 144 -7.34 -11.48 29.01
CA ALA A 144 -7.84 -10.90 30.26
C ALA A 144 -8.91 -9.81 30.02
N GLY A 145 -8.83 -9.03 28.93
CA GLY A 145 -9.86 -8.04 28.59
C GLY A 145 -11.24 -8.62 28.26
N LEU A 146 -11.33 -9.92 27.94
CA LEU A 146 -12.63 -10.61 27.77
C LEU A 146 -13.30 -10.96 29.12
N GLN A 147 -12.53 -11.04 30.20
CA GLN A 147 -13.05 -11.41 31.54
C GLN A 147 -13.08 -10.27 32.55
N GLU A 148 -12.30 -9.20 32.35
CA GLU A 148 -12.17 -8.08 33.30
C GLU A 148 -12.71 -6.75 32.76
N GLY A 149 -13.61 -6.76 31.80
CA GLY A 149 -14.39 -5.60 31.36
C GLY A 149 -13.54 -4.35 31.08
N PHE A 150 -13.47 -3.92 29.83
CA PHE A 150 -13.23 -2.57 29.29
C PHE A 150 -12.10 -1.66 29.85
N ASN A 151 -11.22 -2.13 30.73
CA ASN A 151 -10.24 -1.30 31.43
C ASN A 151 -8.79 -1.36 30.92
N ASP A 152 -8.47 -2.15 29.90
CA ASP A 152 -7.17 -2.08 29.24
C ASP A 152 -7.29 -1.21 27.98
N GLU A 153 -6.96 0.07 28.12
CA GLU A 153 -7.01 1.09 27.05
C GLU A 153 -6.25 0.68 25.77
N ARG A 154 -5.33 -0.28 25.83
CA ARG A 154 -4.48 -0.71 24.73
C ARG A 154 -5.07 -1.84 23.87
N SER A 155 -6.04 -2.61 24.39
CA SER A 155 -6.75 -3.65 23.65
C SER A 155 -7.96 -3.11 22.87
N ASN A 156 -8.31 -1.86 23.09
CA ASN A 156 -9.59 -1.26 22.73
C ASN A 156 -9.75 -0.93 21.23
N VAL A 157 -8.65 -0.77 20.50
CA VAL A 157 -8.68 -0.27 19.11
C VAL A 157 -9.40 -1.22 18.14
N PHE A 158 -9.17 -2.52 18.22
CA PHE A 158 -9.85 -3.49 17.36
C PHE A 158 -11.36 -3.56 17.69
N TRP A 159 -11.73 -3.47 18.95
CA TRP A 159 -13.14 -3.43 19.37
C TRP A 159 -13.84 -2.18 18.85
N LYS A 160 -13.12 -1.05 18.77
CA LYS A 160 -13.65 0.17 18.17
C LYS A 160 -13.86 0.00 16.66
N ILE A 161 -12.94 -0.67 15.96
CA ILE A 161 -13.14 -1.03 14.56
C ILE A 161 -14.40 -1.89 14.41
N LEU A 162 -14.60 -2.88 15.26
CA LEU A 162 -15.83 -3.71 15.24
C LEU A 162 -17.10 -2.89 15.49
N SER A 163 -17.06 -1.92 16.42
CA SER A 163 -18.20 -1.02 16.66
C SER A 163 -18.55 -0.17 15.43
N ILE A 164 -17.53 0.29 14.69
CA ILE A 164 -17.72 1.01 13.41
C ILE A 164 -18.33 0.07 12.36
N ILE A 165 -17.83 -1.17 12.27
CA ILE A 165 -18.36 -2.19 11.38
C ILE A 165 -19.81 -2.52 11.72
N ASP A 166 -20.14 -2.66 13.00
CA ASP A 166 -21.50 -2.97 13.46
C ASP A 166 -22.49 -1.85 13.13
N HIS A 167 -22.06 -0.60 13.20
CA HIS A 167 -22.90 0.56 12.90
C HIS A 167 -23.10 0.77 11.39
N HIS A 168 -21.99 0.74 10.62
CA HIS A 168 -22.01 1.14 9.21
C HIS A 168 -22.16 -0.01 8.22
N GLN A 169 -21.87 -1.25 8.64
CA GLN A 169 -21.98 -2.46 7.82
C GLN A 169 -21.31 -2.34 6.44
N PRO A 170 -20.00 -1.91 6.36
CA PRO A 170 -19.34 -1.73 5.09
C PRO A 170 -19.35 -3.01 4.26
N ARG A 171 -19.40 -2.88 2.95
CA ARG A 171 -19.40 -4.02 2.01
C ARG A 171 -18.04 -4.73 1.97
N CYS A 172 -16.97 -3.97 2.23
CA CYS A 172 -15.60 -4.48 2.28
C CYS A 172 -14.82 -3.89 3.46
N VAL A 173 -14.06 -4.73 4.18
CA VAL A 173 -13.09 -4.31 5.21
C VAL A 173 -11.72 -4.84 4.82
N ILE A 174 -10.70 -3.98 4.85
CA ILE A 174 -9.31 -4.35 4.56
C ILE A 174 -8.44 -3.91 5.73
N LEU A 175 -7.87 -4.89 6.41
CA LEU A 175 -6.98 -4.66 7.55
C LEU A 175 -5.56 -5.13 7.20
N GLU A 176 -4.57 -4.34 7.62
CA GLU A 176 -3.15 -4.68 7.48
C GLU A 176 -2.49 -4.77 8.84
N ASN A 177 -1.54 -5.71 8.98
CA ASN A 177 -0.72 -5.82 10.18
C ASN A 177 0.61 -6.53 9.88
N VAL A 178 1.49 -6.59 10.87
CA VAL A 178 2.74 -7.37 10.77
C VAL A 178 2.44 -8.87 10.62
N LYS A 179 3.30 -9.58 9.89
CA LYS A 179 3.10 -11.03 9.64
C LYS A 179 2.96 -11.86 10.92
N ASN A 180 3.65 -11.42 12.00
CA ASN A 180 3.63 -12.17 13.26
C ASN A 180 2.25 -12.19 13.93
N LEU A 181 1.30 -11.35 13.51
CA LEU A 181 -0.08 -11.41 13.97
C LEU A 181 -0.69 -12.81 13.79
N VAL A 182 -0.33 -13.51 12.70
CA VAL A 182 -0.86 -14.85 12.39
C VAL A 182 -0.49 -15.88 13.43
N THR A 183 0.75 -15.78 13.97
CA THR A 183 1.29 -16.77 14.93
C THR A 183 1.30 -16.25 16.37
N HIS A 184 0.88 -14.99 16.57
CA HIS A 184 0.89 -14.37 17.88
C HIS A 184 -0.04 -15.14 18.85
N ASP A 185 0.47 -15.37 20.06
CA ASP A 185 -0.22 -16.10 21.13
C ASP A 185 -0.83 -17.42 20.63
N GLU A 186 0.01 -18.28 20.04
CA GLU A 186 -0.41 -19.58 19.49
C GLU A 186 -1.59 -19.47 18.50
N CYS A 187 -1.60 -18.42 17.67
CA CYS A 187 -2.66 -18.04 16.72
C CYS A 187 -3.95 -17.52 17.37
N LYS A 188 -4.06 -17.44 18.69
CA LYS A 188 -5.29 -17.01 19.38
C LYS A 188 -5.71 -15.61 18.96
N THR A 189 -4.76 -14.68 18.88
CA THR A 189 -5.01 -13.29 18.46
C THR A 189 -5.66 -13.23 17.07
N PHE A 190 -5.08 -13.91 16.09
CA PHE A 190 -5.62 -13.91 14.74
C PHE A 190 -6.98 -14.61 14.66
N ASN A 191 -7.15 -15.73 15.37
CA ASN A 191 -8.41 -16.46 15.42
C ASN A 191 -9.53 -15.61 16.05
N THR A 192 -9.22 -14.81 17.09
CA THR A 192 -10.17 -13.86 17.68
C THR A 192 -10.60 -12.79 16.68
N ILE A 193 -9.66 -12.19 15.94
CA ILE A 193 -9.98 -11.23 14.87
C ILE A 193 -10.90 -11.87 13.84
N LYS A 194 -10.50 -13.05 13.36
CA LYS A 194 -11.22 -13.78 12.31
C LYS A 194 -12.64 -14.13 12.74
N SER A 195 -12.82 -14.77 13.89
CA SER A 195 -14.13 -15.19 14.38
C SER A 195 -15.08 -14.01 14.63
N ASN A 196 -14.57 -12.88 15.12
CA ASN A 196 -15.38 -11.67 15.32
C ASN A 196 -15.86 -11.04 14.00
N LEU A 197 -15.05 -11.09 12.94
CA LEU A 197 -15.46 -10.61 11.62
C LEU A 197 -16.43 -11.61 10.94
N GLU A 198 -16.18 -12.92 11.05
CA GLU A 198 -17.05 -13.97 10.52
C GLU A 198 -18.44 -13.94 11.17
N SER A 199 -18.51 -13.76 12.51
CA SER A 199 -19.79 -13.66 13.24
C SER A 199 -20.64 -12.45 12.82
N ARG A 200 -20.02 -11.44 12.18
CA ARG A 200 -20.67 -10.27 11.58
C ARG A 200 -21.08 -10.48 10.12
N GLY A 201 -20.99 -11.72 9.63
CA GLY A 201 -21.38 -12.10 8.27
C GLY A 201 -20.37 -11.74 7.19
N TYR A 202 -19.09 -11.55 7.54
CA TYR A 202 -18.03 -11.37 6.54
C TYR A 202 -17.39 -12.70 6.15
N HIS A 203 -17.12 -12.84 4.86
CA HIS A 203 -16.27 -13.88 4.31
C HIS A 203 -14.84 -13.37 4.26
N ILE A 204 -13.85 -14.12 4.78
CA ILE A 204 -12.50 -13.63 5.02
C ILE A 204 -11.47 -14.33 4.13
N CYS A 205 -10.77 -13.54 3.33
CA CYS A 205 -9.56 -13.91 2.61
C CYS A 205 -8.35 -13.23 3.26
N HIS A 206 -7.34 -14.00 3.67
CA HIS A 206 -6.14 -13.41 4.25
C HIS A 206 -4.87 -14.05 3.69
N LYS A 207 -3.80 -13.27 3.61
CA LYS A 207 -2.50 -13.75 3.16
C LYS A 207 -1.38 -12.84 3.65
N VAL A 208 -0.25 -13.43 3.99
CA VAL A 208 1.00 -12.71 4.16
C VAL A 208 1.59 -12.44 2.77
N LEU A 209 1.76 -11.16 2.44
CA LEU A 209 2.31 -10.71 1.18
C LEU A 209 3.65 -10.01 1.42
N ASN A 210 4.64 -10.32 0.58
CA ASN A 210 5.93 -9.63 0.58
C ASN A 210 5.96 -8.61 -0.56
N THR A 211 6.24 -7.35 -0.23
CA THR A 211 6.32 -6.27 -1.21
C THR A 211 7.25 -6.60 -2.37
N ALA A 212 8.47 -7.12 -2.08
CA ALA A 212 9.44 -7.44 -3.11
C ALA A 212 8.95 -8.49 -4.11
N ASP A 213 8.18 -9.48 -3.66
CA ASP A 213 7.75 -10.58 -4.51
C ASP A 213 6.70 -10.20 -5.54
N ILE A 214 5.81 -9.26 -5.19
CA ILE A 214 4.60 -9.01 -6.00
C ILE A 214 4.52 -7.60 -6.60
N THR A 215 5.43 -6.71 -6.21
CA THR A 215 5.45 -5.32 -6.72
C THR A 215 6.71 -4.97 -7.49
N GLY A 216 7.76 -5.79 -7.40
CA GLY A 216 9.08 -5.53 -7.94
C GLY A 216 9.86 -4.44 -7.19
N ILE A 217 9.29 -3.81 -6.16
CA ILE A 217 10.05 -2.90 -5.30
C ILE A 217 10.99 -3.74 -4.43
N PRO A 218 12.30 -3.54 -4.48
CA PRO A 218 13.24 -4.38 -3.77
C PRO A 218 13.27 -4.04 -2.26
N GLN A 219 12.13 -4.24 -1.59
CA GLN A 219 12.00 -4.14 -0.14
C GLN A 219 11.40 -5.42 0.42
N HIS A 220 12.17 -6.10 1.27
CA HIS A 220 11.66 -7.24 2.04
C HIS A 220 10.71 -6.72 3.13
N ARG A 221 9.41 -6.69 2.81
CA ARG A 221 8.37 -6.25 3.75
C ARG A 221 7.20 -7.22 3.67
N GLU A 222 7.12 -8.10 4.67
CA GLU A 222 6.03 -9.06 4.82
C GLU A 222 4.96 -8.50 5.77
N ARG A 223 3.72 -8.45 5.27
CA ARG A 223 2.54 -8.00 6.01
C ARG A 223 1.38 -8.94 5.77
N ILE A 224 0.59 -9.18 6.81
CA ILE A 224 -0.70 -9.84 6.62
C ILE A 224 -1.72 -8.80 6.13
N TYR A 225 -2.43 -9.17 5.07
CA TYR A 225 -3.61 -8.46 4.59
C TYR A 225 -4.82 -9.35 4.84
N ILE A 226 -5.84 -8.78 5.48
CA ILE A 226 -7.10 -9.43 5.82
C ILE A 226 -8.18 -8.68 5.06
N VAL A 227 -8.79 -9.34 4.09
CA VAL A 227 -9.86 -8.78 3.24
C VAL A 227 -11.15 -9.49 3.58
N CYS A 228 -12.14 -8.73 4.01
CA CYS A 228 -13.43 -9.20 4.44
C CYS A 228 -14.50 -8.66 3.49
N LEU A 229 -15.30 -9.53 2.91
CA LEU A 229 -16.36 -9.18 1.97
C LEU A 229 -17.72 -9.65 2.53
N LYS A 230 -18.74 -8.78 2.47
CA LYS A 230 -20.12 -9.13 2.85
C LYS A 230 -20.74 -10.09 1.86
N SER A 231 -20.55 -9.84 0.58
CA SER A 231 -21.11 -10.64 -0.49
C SER A 231 -20.34 -11.94 -0.67
N LYS A 232 -21.04 -13.06 -0.60
CA LYS A 232 -20.49 -14.38 -0.91
C LYS A 232 -20.06 -14.49 -2.38
N SER A 233 -20.82 -13.89 -3.29
CA SER A 233 -20.52 -13.87 -4.71
C SER A 233 -19.22 -13.13 -5.00
N ALA A 234 -19.00 -11.95 -4.40
CA ALA A 234 -17.75 -11.22 -4.51
C ALA A 234 -16.57 -12.00 -3.89
N PHE A 235 -16.79 -12.63 -2.74
CA PHE A 235 -15.80 -13.43 -2.06
C PHE A 235 -15.32 -14.62 -2.90
N ASP A 236 -16.23 -15.34 -3.55
CA ASP A 236 -15.90 -16.52 -4.36
C ASP A 236 -15.04 -16.17 -5.60
N GLN A 237 -15.09 -14.91 -6.04
CA GLN A 237 -14.30 -14.38 -7.15
C GLN A 237 -13.00 -13.71 -6.69
N PHE A 238 -12.85 -13.43 -5.39
CA PHE A 238 -11.70 -12.72 -4.84
C PHE A 238 -10.60 -13.67 -4.36
N ASN A 239 -9.35 -13.30 -4.58
CA ASN A 239 -8.20 -13.96 -3.97
C ASN A 239 -7.01 -13.01 -3.82
N LEU A 240 -6.05 -13.38 -2.97
CA LEU A 240 -4.79 -12.67 -2.74
C LEU A 240 -3.59 -13.37 -3.41
N ASN A 241 -3.81 -14.13 -4.49
CA ASN A 241 -2.75 -14.81 -5.23
C ASN A 241 -2.21 -13.90 -6.33
N PHE A 242 -1.10 -13.22 -6.07
CA PHE A 242 -0.40 -12.41 -7.05
C PHE A 242 0.80 -13.17 -7.61
N PRO A 243 1.09 -13.04 -8.92
CA PRO A 243 2.30 -13.62 -9.49
C PRO A 243 3.53 -12.93 -8.90
N LYS A 244 4.62 -13.70 -8.78
CA LYS A 244 5.92 -13.10 -8.50
C LYS A 244 6.39 -12.34 -9.73
N ILE A 245 6.95 -11.15 -9.49
CA ILE A 245 7.52 -10.31 -10.55
C ILE A 245 9.00 -10.06 -10.27
N GLU A 246 9.74 -9.76 -11.32
CA GLU A 246 11.16 -9.43 -11.22
C GLU A 246 11.36 -8.16 -10.40
N LYS A 247 12.36 -8.19 -9.53
CA LYS A 247 12.74 -7.05 -8.70
C LYS A 247 13.49 -6.00 -9.52
N LYS A 248 13.13 -4.74 -9.33
CA LYS A 248 13.87 -3.60 -9.85
C LYS A 248 15.19 -3.44 -9.10
N LYS A 249 16.10 -2.68 -9.66
CA LYS A 249 17.39 -2.38 -9.01
C LYS A 249 17.19 -1.42 -7.83
N ILE A 250 18.03 -1.55 -6.81
CA ILE A 250 18.04 -0.63 -5.66
C ILE A 250 18.25 0.82 -6.13
N GLY A 251 19.14 1.02 -7.11
CA GLY A 251 19.44 2.33 -7.67
C GLY A 251 18.23 3.09 -8.23
N ASP A 252 17.19 2.39 -8.70
CA ASP A 252 15.97 3.01 -9.24
C ASP A 252 15.14 3.75 -8.17
N PHE A 253 15.43 3.52 -6.90
CA PHE A 253 14.74 4.11 -5.74
C PHE A 253 15.56 5.17 -5.02
N LEU A 254 16.78 5.45 -5.49
CA LEU A 254 17.69 6.39 -4.88
C LEU A 254 17.58 7.79 -5.53
N GLU A 255 17.86 8.82 -4.73
CA GLU A 255 17.93 10.20 -5.20
C GLU A 255 19.27 10.46 -5.90
N ALA A 256 19.25 11.20 -7.02
CA ALA A 256 20.45 11.53 -7.79
C ALA A 256 21.40 12.49 -7.04
N SER A 257 20.87 13.31 -6.15
CA SER A 257 21.63 14.27 -5.34
C SER A 257 21.13 14.25 -3.91
N VAL A 258 22.01 14.06 -2.96
CA VAL A 258 21.68 13.89 -1.55
C VAL A 258 22.49 14.88 -0.70
N PRO A 259 21.84 15.59 0.26
CA PRO A 259 22.52 16.50 1.17
C PRO A 259 23.64 15.82 1.99
N SER A 260 24.72 16.54 2.25
CA SER A 260 25.91 16.03 2.97
C SER A 260 25.60 15.49 4.37
N LYS A 261 24.54 15.94 5.02
CA LYS A 261 24.11 15.48 6.36
C LYS A 261 23.81 13.97 6.45
N TYR A 262 23.56 13.31 5.30
CA TYR A 262 23.27 11.86 5.27
C TYR A 262 24.54 11.01 5.14
N TYR A 263 25.67 11.60 4.78
CA TYR A 263 26.93 10.88 4.62
C TYR A 263 27.63 10.66 5.95
N TYR A 264 28.20 9.46 6.10
CA TYR A 264 29.12 9.17 7.20
C TYR A 264 30.47 9.81 6.93
N THR A 265 31.08 10.29 7.99
CA THR A 265 32.43 10.87 7.95
C THR A 265 33.27 10.29 9.08
N ASN A 266 34.57 10.53 9.06
CA ASN A 266 35.49 10.13 10.15
C ASN A 266 35.15 10.73 11.53
N LYS A 267 34.25 11.72 11.57
CA LYS A 267 33.69 12.29 12.82
C LYS A 267 32.51 11.46 13.36
N SER A 268 31.97 10.54 12.59
CA SER A 268 30.87 9.69 13.02
C SER A 268 31.38 8.62 13.98
N SER A 269 30.76 8.44 15.13
CA SER A 269 31.17 7.47 16.17
C SER A 269 31.23 6.01 15.66
N THR A 270 30.53 5.71 14.58
CA THR A 270 30.43 4.38 13.97
C THR A 270 31.30 4.25 12.71
N TRP A 271 32.12 5.28 12.36
CA TRP A 271 32.83 5.36 11.10
C TRP A 271 33.67 4.12 10.79
N ASN A 272 34.59 3.74 11.68
CA ASN A 272 35.49 2.61 11.45
C ASN A 272 34.76 1.31 11.11
N LEU A 273 33.61 1.06 11.75
CA LEU A 273 32.81 -0.12 11.52
C LEU A 273 32.08 -0.06 10.17
N VAL A 274 31.54 1.11 9.86
CA VAL A 274 30.79 1.33 8.61
C VAL A 274 31.75 1.32 7.41
N GLU A 275 32.89 2.02 7.48
CA GLU A 275 33.90 2.06 6.44
C GLU A 275 34.44 0.67 6.09
N ALA A 276 34.76 -0.13 7.10
CA ALA A 276 35.28 -1.48 6.91
C ALA A 276 34.26 -2.46 6.31
N SER A 277 32.96 -2.19 6.47
CA SER A 277 31.90 -3.14 6.11
C SER A 277 31.16 -2.77 4.83
N VAL A 278 31.00 -1.48 4.53
CA VAL A 278 30.16 -0.99 3.41
C VAL A 278 31.02 -0.77 2.19
N VAL A 279 31.28 -1.84 1.45
CA VAL A 279 32.25 -1.86 0.35
C VAL A 279 31.64 -2.10 -1.04
N LYS A 280 30.36 -2.53 -1.10
CA LYS A 280 29.69 -2.85 -2.37
C LYS A 280 28.65 -1.79 -2.69
N LYS A 281 28.61 -1.35 -3.95
CA LYS A 281 27.50 -0.60 -4.53
C LYS A 281 26.30 -1.53 -4.79
N ASP A 282 25.14 -0.94 -5.01
CA ASP A 282 23.88 -1.67 -5.29
C ASP A 282 23.49 -2.69 -4.21
N THR A 283 23.98 -2.49 -3.00
CA THR A 283 23.74 -3.33 -1.83
C THR A 283 23.30 -2.44 -0.66
N ILE A 284 22.35 -2.92 0.11
CA ILE A 284 21.88 -2.21 1.32
C ILE A 284 22.46 -2.89 2.56
N TYR A 285 22.92 -2.08 3.49
CA TYR A 285 23.50 -2.50 4.75
C TYR A 285 22.67 -2.01 5.92
N GLN A 286 22.81 -2.70 7.06
CA GLN A 286 22.17 -2.32 8.32
C GLN A 286 23.18 -2.31 9.45
N TYR A 287 23.26 -1.19 10.18
CA TYR A 287 23.99 -1.12 11.44
C TYR A 287 23.26 -1.93 12.54
N ARG A 288 23.96 -2.84 13.17
CA ARG A 288 23.44 -3.76 14.23
C ARG A 288 24.27 -3.65 15.50
N ARG A 289 24.37 -2.44 16.07
CA ARG A 289 25.09 -2.09 17.32
C ARG A 289 26.58 -2.47 17.30
N VAL A 290 26.92 -3.75 17.05
CA VAL A 290 28.29 -4.28 17.10
C VAL A 290 28.85 -4.69 15.76
N TYR A 291 28.06 -4.72 14.70
CA TYR A 291 28.48 -5.02 13.33
C TYR A 291 27.57 -4.36 12.29
N VAL A 292 28.03 -4.29 11.07
CA VAL A 292 27.22 -3.90 9.91
C VAL A 292 26.87 -5.13 9.10
N ARG A 293 25.57 -5.40 8.93
CA ARG A 293 25.08 -6.52 8.13
C ARG A 293 24.89 -6.12 6.68
N GLU A 294 25.51 -6.84 5.77
CA GLU A 294 25.19 -6.78 4.36
C GLU A 294 23.89 -7.52 4.08
N ASN A 295 22.98 -6.90 3.34
CA ASN A 295 21.77 -7.57 2.88
C ASN A 295 22.01 -8.22 1.51
N LYS A 296 22.33 -9.53 1.54
CA LYS A 296 22.73 -10.32 0.37
C LYS A 296 21.60 -10.60 -0.63
N SER A 297 20.34 -10.30 -0.27
CA SER A 297 19.17 -10.53 -1.13
C SER A 297 18.95 -9.45 -2.20
N SER A 298 19.81 -8.42 -2.25
CA SER A 298 19.61 -7.22 -3.08
C SER A 298 18.25 -6.55 -2.82
N GLU A 299 17.82 -6.54 -1.58
CA GLU A 299 16.59 -5.92 -1.12
C GLU A 299 16.88 -4.95 0.02
N CYS A 300 16.09 -3.89 0.09
CA CYS A 300 15.99 -3.08 1.29
C CYS A 300 15.31 -3.91 2.40
N PRO A 301 15.88 -3.98 3.59
CA PRO A 301 15.20 -4.62 4.71
C PRO A 301 13.91 -3.88 5.04
N THR A 302 13.02 -4.53 5.79
CA THR A 302 11.80 -3.89 6.28
C THR A 302 12.13 -2.56 6.95
N LEU A 303 11.62 -1.47 6.41
CA LEU A 303 11.67 -0.15 7.02
C LEU A 303 10.74 -0.14 8.25
N THR A 304 11.22 0.37 9.37
CA THR A 304 10.50 0.35 10.65
C THR A 304 10.40 1.74 11.26
N ALA A 305 9.40 1.96 12.11
CA ALA A 305 9.22 3.23 12.83
C ALA A 305 10.45 3.63 13.67
N ASN A 306 11.21 2.65 14.16
CA ASN A 306 12.42 2.89 14.96
C ASN A 306 13.55 3.61 14.22
N MET A 307 13.46 3.72 12.89
CA MET A 307 14.37 4.59 12.11
C MET A 307 14.29 6.05 12.55
N GLY A 308 13.14 6.49 13.07
CA GLY A 308 12.94 7.83 13.63
C GLY A 308 13.52 8.03 15.02
N GLU A 309 13.91 6.96 15.71
CA GLU A 309 14.38 6.99 17.09
C GLU A 309 15.91 6.86 17.16
N GLY A 310 16.62 7.96 16.89
CA GLY A 310 18.08 8.01 16.91
C GLY A 310 18.79 7.64 15.60
N GLY A 311 18.07 7.27 14.56
CA GLY A 311 18.63 7.04 13.21
C GLY A 311 19.54 5.83 13.04
N HIS A 312 19.68 4.97 14.06
CA HIS A 312 20.55 3.79 14.02
C HIS A 312 20.06 2.69 13.10
N ASN A 313 18.76 2.63 12.84
CA ASN A 313 18.13 1.59 12.03
C ASN A 313 17.87 2.01 10.58
N VAL A 314 18.27 3.23 10.19
CA VAL A 314 18.17 3.67 8.79
C VAL A 314 19.15 2.84 7.95
N PRO A 315 18.69 2.24 6.85
CA PRO A 315 19.57 1.48 5.97
C PRO A 315 20.70 2.32 5.40
N ILE A 316 21.84 1.68 5.15
CA ILE A 316 23.08 2.32 4.68
C ILE A 316 23.38 1.80 3.28
N ILE A 317 23.91 2.68 2.43
CA ILE A 317 24.38 2.36 1.08
C ILE A 317 25.75 3.01 0.80
N LEU A 318 26.40 2.51 -0.22
CA LEU A 318 27.57 3.13 -0.85
C LEU A 318 27.15 3.68 -2.21
N ASP A 319 27.19 5.00 -2.39
CA ASP A 319 26.98 5.64 -3.69
C ASP A 319 28.29 6.17 -4.30
N SER A 320 28.21 7.03 -5.31
CA SER A 320 29.38 7.60 -5.98
C SER A 320 30.15 8.61 -5.12
N HIS A 321 29.53 9.15 -4.07
CA HIS A 321 30.09 10.20 -3.20
C HIS A 321 30.56 9.65 -1.85
N GLY A 322 30.18 8.42 -1.49
CA GLY A 322 30.58 7.81 -0.23
C GLY A 322 29.50 6.97 0.43
N ILE A 323 29.73 6.63 1.69
CA ILE A 323 28.82 5.83 2.51
C ILE A 323 27.80 6.76 3.16
N ARG A 324 26.53 6.42 3.02
CA ARG A 324 25.45 7.24 3.56
C ARG A 324 24.24 6.45 4.02
N LYS A 325 23.40 7.08 4.81
CA LYS A 325 22.05 6.60 5.11
C LYS A 325 21.13 6.83 3.92
N LEU A 326 20.08 6.03 3.80
CA LEU A 326 18.94 6.40 2.95
C LEU A 326 18.33 7.71 3.46
N THR A 327 17.88 8.55 2.52
CA THR A 327 17.10 9.75 2.87
C THR A 327 15.65 9.36 3.22
N PRO A 328 14.89 10.24 3.89
CA PRO A 328 13.45 10.02 4.06
C PRO A 328 12.74 9.80 2.72
N ARG A 329 13.07 10.58 1.67
CA ARG A 329 12.48 10.42 0.33
C ARG A 329 12.71 9.02 -0.22
N GLU A 330 13.92 8.50 -0.15
CA GLU A 330 14.24 7.15 -0.59
C GLU A 330 13.47 6.08 0.19
N CYS A 331 13.29 6.28 1.50
CA CYS A 331 12.44 5.40 2.30
C CYS A 331 10.98 5.40 1.81
N PHE A 332 10.43 6.55 1.43
CA PHE A 332 9.10 6.64 0.82
C PHE A 332 9.06 5.99 -0.57
N ASN A 333 10.11 6.13 -1.37
CA ASN A 333 10.24 5.46 -2.67
C ASN A 333 10.18 3.92 -2.50
N PHE A 334 10.89 3.35 -1.51
CA PHE A 334 10.83 1.92 -1.19
C PHE A 334 9.47 1.47 -0.66
N GLN A 335 8.64 2.36 -0.11
CA GLN A 335 7.25 2.06 0.23
C GLN A 335 6.29 2.20 -0.96
N GLY A 336 6.80 2.67 -2.11
CA GLY A 336 6.06 2.81 -3.35
C GLY A 336 5.27 4.10 -3.48
N PHE A 337 5.59 5.13 -2.69
CA PHE A 337 5.02 6.46 -2.90
C PHE A 337 5.61 7.08 -4.17
N PRO A 338 4.79 7.71 -5.03
CA PRO A 338 5.26 8.35 -6.25
C PRO A 338 6.11 9.60 -5.94
N SER A 339 6.93 10.03 -6.90
CA SER A 339 7.75 11.24 -6.77
C SER A 339 6.92 12.52 -6.53
N SER A 340 5.68 12.54 -7.01
CA SER A 340 4.71 13.63 -6.79
C SER A 340 4.20 13.72 -5.35
N TYR A 341 4.33 12.66 -4.54
CA TYR A 341 3.93 12.66 -3.14
C TYR A 341 4.84 13.59 -2.33
N LYS A 342 4.28 14.62 -1.75
CA LYS A 342 5.01 15.70 -1.08
C LYS A 342 5.38 15.31 0.35
N LEU A 343 6.62 15.58 0.74
CA LEU A 343 7.06 15.49 2.13
C LEU A 343 7.04 16.88 2.74
N PRO A 344 6.24 17.14 3.79
CA PRO A 344 6.18 18.44 4.45
C PRO A 344 7.48 18.75 5.20
N ALA A 345 7.66 19.98 5.66
CA ALA A 345 8.81 20.43 6.43
C ALA A 345 8.80 19.83 7.85
N LEU A 346 9.00 18.53 7.96
CA LEU A 346 9.16 17.78 9.20
C LEU A 346 10.63 17.40 9.40
N SER A 347 11.01 17.11 10.64
CA SER A 347 12.35 16.56 10.92
C SER A 347 12.51 15.19 10.26
N ASP A 348 13.77 14.85 9.87
CA ASP A 348 14.07 13.54 9.29
C ASP A 348 13.57 12.38 10.16
N SER A 349 13.68 12.50 11.50
CA SER A 349 13.20 11.46 12.42
C SER A 349 11.70 11.21 12.30
N LYS A 350 10.89 12.27 12.18
CA LYS A 350 9.44 12.14 11.96
C LYS A 350 9.13 11.51 10.60
N LEU A 351 9.83 11.94 9.53
CA LEU A 351 9.67 11.38 8.19
C LEU A 351 10.08 9.90 8.12
N TYR A 352 11.20 9.51 8.76
CA TYR A 352 11.59 8.10 8.86
C TYR A 352 10.54 7.26 9.62
N LYS A 353 10.00 7.79 10.72
CA LYS A 353 8.95 7.10 11.48
C LYS A 353 7.69 6.90 10.63
N LEU A 354 7.28 7.93 9.89
CA LEU A 354 6.16 7.85 8.95
C LEU A 354 6.40 6.82 7.86
N ALA A 355 7.58 6.85 7.20
CA ALA A 355 7.92 5.88 6.16
C ALA A 355 7.96 4.44 6.69
N GLY A 356 8.48 4.24 7.91
CA GLY A 356 8.54 2.92 8.55
C GLY A 356 7.18 2.33 8.89
N ASN A 357 6.23 3.17 9.32
CA ASN A 357 4.86 2.78 9.61
C ASN A 357 3.98 2.65 8.37
N ALA A 358 4.35 3.27 7.25
CA ALA A 358 3.52 3.27 6.06
C ALA A 358 3.24 1.85 5.55
N VAL A 359 2.03 1.63 5.06
CA VAL A 359 1.68 0.44 4.29
C VAL A 359 2.31 0.53 2.89
N SER A 360 2.61 -0.60 2.26
CA SER A 360 3.13 -0.62 0.89
C SER A 360 2.04 -0.22 -0.10
N VAL A 361 2.15 0.98 -0.67
CA VAL A 361 1.16 1.54 -1.62
C VAL A 361 0.86 0.59 -2.78
N PRO A 362 1.85 0.01 -3.49
CA PRO A 362 1.56 -0.85 -4.63
C PRO A 362 0.92 -2.19 -4.25
N VAL A 363 1.18 -2.73 -3.06
CA VAL A 363 0.47 -3.92 -2.59
C VAL A 363 -1.01 -3.62 -2.39
N VAL A 364 -1.33 -2.50 -1.74
CA VAL A 364 -2.72 -2.04 -1.57
C VAL A 364 -3.38 -1.80 -2.92
N LYS A 365 -2.68 -1.19 -3.88
CA LYS A 365 -3.20 -0.94 -5.22
C LYS A 365 -3.55 -2.24 -5.96
N LEU A 366 -2.72 -3.29 -5.83
CA LEU A 366 -3.03 -4.62 -6.37
C LEU A 366 -4.32 -5.20 -5.76
N ILE A 367 -4.52 -5.02 -4.46
CA ILE A 367 -5.73 -5.45 -3.75
C ILE A 367 -6.94 -4.63 -4.21
N ALA A 368 -6.82 -3.30 -4.24
CA ALA A 368 -7.88 -2.39 -4.68
C ALA A 368 -8.37 -2.71 -6.09
N ASN A 369 -7.46 -2.94 -7.03
CA ASN A 369 -7.78 -3.29 -8.41
C ASN A 369 -8.58 -4.60 -8.56
N ARG A 370 -8.50 -5.50 -7.59
CA ARG A 370 -9.30 -6.73 -7.55
C ARG A 370 -10.64 -6.56 -6.87
N ILE A 371 -10.71 -5.71 -5.84
CA ILE A 371 -11.92 -5.52 -5.03
C ILE A 371 -12.91 -4.60 -5.71
N ILE A 372 -12.47 -3.46 -6.25
CA ILE A 372 -13.35 -2.43 -6.79
C ILE A 372 -14.31 -2.97 -7.85
N PRO A 373 -13.86 -3.74 -8.87
CA PRO A 373 -14.79 -4.29 -9.86
C PRO A 373 -15.86 -5.20 -9.26
N LEU A 374 -15.51 -5.97 -8.21
CA LEU A 374 -16.46 -6.87 -7.54
C LEU A 374 -17.52 -6.11 -6.76
N LEU A 375 -17.15 -5.00 -6.12
CA LEU A 375 -18.09 -4.14 -5.40
C LEU A 375 -18.99 -3.32 -6.34
N GLN A 376 -18.52 -3.00 -7.54
CA GLN A 376 -19.33 -2.26 -8.54
C GLN A 376 -20.36 -3.14 -9.27
N LEU A 377 -20.22 -4.46 -9.21
CA LEU A 377 -21.18 -5.41 -9.79
C LEU A 377 -22.37 -5.69 -8.87
N GLU A 378 -22.35 -5.25 -7.63
CA GLU A 378 -23.40 -5.36 -6.61
C GLU A 378 -24.24 -4.09 -6.52
#